data_99f9859f4e882cd7a246563dd5d8c336
#
_entry.id   99f9859f4e882cd7a246563dd5d8c336
#
_cell.length_a   1.000
_cell.length_b   1.000
_cell.length_c   1.000
_cell.angle_alpha   90.00
_cell.angle_beta   90.00
_cell.angle_gamma   90.00
#
_symmetry.space_group_name_H-M   'P 1'
#
loop_
_entity.id
_entity.type
_entity.pdbx_description
1 polymer ?
#
loop_
_entity_poly.entity_id
_entity_poly.type
_entity_poly.pdbx_seq_one_letter_code
_entity_poly.pdbx_strand_id
1 'polypeptide(L)'
;IRDALREDPDVIMVGELRDRDTLEAALHAAETGHLVLATMHTQRAVMAVQRMISLFPGEQQDEVRSQVSQVLRAVICQRLLRWETSFITIRDILLNTNAVANLIRNRKEPQIVSIQETQAPMKTLEMAVRDVKTQYGSVHQLHALLEQQL
;
A
#
# COMPACT_ATOMS: atom_id res chain seq x y z
N ILE A 1 -16.77 9.16 7.71
CA ILE A 1 -16.56 7.85 8.36
C ILE A 1 -17.39 7.74 9.63
N ARG A 2 -17.30 8.71 10.56
CA ARG A 2 -18.02 8.64 11.87
C ARG A 2 -19.54 8.46 11.71
N ASP A 3 -20.15 9.09 10.74
CA ASP A 3 -21.60 8.94 10.49
C ASP A 3 -21.91 7.59 9.83
N ALA A 4 -21.03 7.13 8.92
CA ALA A 4 -21.17 5.83 8.29
C ALA A 4 -21.12 4.67 9.31
N LEU A 5 -20.31 4.77 10.36
CA LEU A 5 -20.24 3.74 11.42
C LEU A 5 -21.55 3.54 12.18
N ARG A 6 -22.47 4.52 12.15
CA ARG A 6 -23.78 4.41 12.81
C ARG A 6 -24.81 3.63 11.98
N GLU A 7 -24.51 3.42 10.69
CA GLU A 7 -25.37 2.69 9.75
C GLU A 7 -25.04 1.20 9.69
N ASP A 8 -24.12 0.73 10.55
CA ASP A 8 -23.66 -0.68 10.63
C ASP A 8 -23.25 -1.29 9.27
N PRO A 9 -22.37 -0.64 8.50
CA PRO A 9 -21.95 -1.13 7.20
C PRO A 9 -20.89 -2.23 7.33
N ASP A 10 -20.91 -3.24 6.46
CA ASP A 10 -19.82 -4.22 6.38
C ASP A 10 -18.55 -3.63 5.73
N VAL A 11 -18.71 -2.69 4.80
CA VAL A 11 -17.63 -2.09 4.01
C VAL A 11 -17.74 -0.57 4.00
N ILE A 12 -16.65 0.09 4.31
CA ILE A 12 -16.55 1.56 4.27
C ILE A 12 -15.52 1.94 3.20
N MET A 13 -15.92 2.78 2.24
CA MET A 13 -14.99 3.35 1.26
C MET A 13 -14.61 4.77 1.63
N VAL A 14 -13.31 5.00 1.80
CA VAL A 14 -12.73 6.33 2.04
C VAL A 14 -12.06 6.80 0.76
N GLY A 15 -12.48 7.94 0.23
CA GLY A 15 -11.96 8.45 -1.05
C GLY A 15 -10.44 8.58 -1.04
N GLU A 16 -9.87 9.22 -0.02
CA GLU A 16 -8.42 9.40 0.10
C GLU A 16 -7.99 9.65 1.55
N LEU A 17 -6.85 9.05 1.94
CA LEU A 17 -6.19 9.27 3.23
C LEU A 17 -5.14 10.40 3.07
N ARG A 18 -5.56 11.65 3.27
CA ARG A 18 -4.69 12.82 3.13
C ARG A 18 -4.11 13.32 4.44
N ASP A 19 -4.87 13.16 5.51
CA ASP A 19 -4.60 13.75 6.81
C ASP A 19 -4.74 12.71 7.94
N ARG A 20 -4.27 13.11 9.11
CA ARG A 20 -4.29 12.30 10.32
C ARG A 20 -5.70 11.89 10.72
N ASP A 21 -6.64 12.85 10.75
CA ASP A 21 -7.99 12.62 11.30
C ASP A 21 -8.76 11.59 10.46
N THR A 22 -8.59 11.66 9.14
CA THR A 22 -9.17 10.68 8.21
C THR A 22 -8.56 9.30 8.42
N LEU A 23 -7.23 9.20 8.57
CA LEU A 23 -6.57 7.92 8.81
C LEU A 23 -6.94 7.34 10.19
N GLU A 24 -6.98 8.15 11.24
CA GLU A 24 -7.38 7.72 12.59
C GLU A 24 -8.81 7.13 12.58
N ALA A 25 -9.74 7.81 11.90
CA ALA A 25 -11.10 7.31 11.75
C ALA A 25 -11.18 6.01 10.92
N ALA A 26 -10.32 5.85 9.91
CA ALA A 26 -10.23 4.64 9.09
C ALA A 26 -9.66 3.46 9.90
N LEU A 27 -8.61 3.69 10.69
CA LEU A 27 -8.03 2.68 11.57
C LEU A 27 -9.04 2.24 12.64
N HIS A 28 -9.75 3.17 13.27
CA HIS A 28 -10.78 2.85 14.24
C HIS A 28 -11.91 2.00 13.64
N ALA A 29 -12.38 2.36 12.43
CA ALA A 29 -13.37 1.56 11.73
C ALA A 29 -12.89 0.13 11.45
N ALA A 30 -11.62 -0.02 11.03
CA ALA A 30 -11.01 -1.33 10.78
C ALA A 30 -10.84 -2.15 12.06
N GLU A 31 -10.47 -1.54 13.20
CA GLU A 31 -10.36 -2.19 14.51
C GLU A 31 -11.72 -2.68 15.02
N THR A 32 -12.81 -1.97 14.70
CA THR A 32 -14.18 -2.35 15.07
C THR A 32 -14.82 -3.36 14.11
N GLY A 33 -14.06 -3.92 13.17
CA GLY A 33 -14.46 -5.07 12.35
C GLY A 33 -14.93 -4.73 10.94
N HIS A 34 -14.95 -3.46 10.54
CA HIS A 34 -15.35 -3.04 9.19
C HIS A 34 -14.23 -3.28 8.17
N LEU A 35 -14.58 -3.68 6.96
CA LEU A 35 -13.63 -3.64 5.84
C LEU A 35 -13.53 -2.20 5.33
N VAL A 36 -12.36 -1.59 5.53
CA VAL A 36 -12.09 -0.23 5.03
C VAL A 36 -11.29 -0.29 3.74
N LEU A 37 -11.84 0.29 2.68
CA LEU A 37 -11.16 0.52 1.40
C LEU A 37 -10.81 2.00 1.30
N ALA A 38 -9.53 2.30 1.09
CA ALA A 38 -9.08 3.69 1.02
C ALA A 38 -8.05 3.87 -0.10
N THR A 39 -7.91 5.10 -0.62
CA THR A 39 -6.87 5.43 -1.58
C THR A 39 -5.79 6.32 -0.97
N MET A 40 -4.59 6.24 -1.53
CA MET A 40 -3.45 7.07 -1.15
C MET A 40 -2.52 7.24 -2.36
N HIS A 41 -1.91 8.41 -2.50
CA HIS A 41 -0.97 8.69 -3.57
C HIS A 41 0.46 8.35 -3.14
N THR A 42 0.89 7.13 -3.39
CA THR A 42 2.27 6.66 -3.15
C THR A 42 2.79 5.88 -4.35
N GLN A 43 4.10 5.89 -4.51
CA GLN A 43 4.73 5.24 -5.64
C GLN A 43 4.93 3.74 -5.43
N ARG A 44 5.05 3.29 -4.16
CA ARG A 44 5.30 1.90 -3.76
C ARG A 44 4.44 1.52 -2.57
N ALA A 45 4.15 0.24 -2.43
CA ALA A 45 3.33 -0.27 -1.34
C ALA A 45 3.99 -0.01 0.04
N VAL A 46 5.30 -0.21 0.16
CA VAL A 46 6.03 0.09 1.41
C VAL A 46 5.96 1.57 1.77
N MET A 47 6.03 2.46 0.78
CA MET A 47 5.91 3.91 1.01
C MET A 47 4.52 4.31 1.51
N ALA A 48 3.46 3.59 1.13
CA ALA A 48 2.13 3.82 1.69
C ALA A 48 2.09 3.54 3.19
N VAL A 49 2.71 2.45 3.65
CA VAL A 49 2.83 2.13 5.08
C VAL A 49 3.58 3.24 5.82
N GLN A 50 4.74 3.66 5.29
CA GLN A 50 5.52 4.74 5.88
C GLN A 50 4.74 6.07 5.90
N ARG A 51 4.00 6.37 4.83
CA ARG A 51 3.18 7.58 4.73
C ARG A 51 2.07 7.60 5.77
N MET A 52 1.34 6.48 5.96
CA MET A 52 0.32 6.37 7.01
C MET A 52 0.90 6.71 8.38
N ILE A 53 2.04 6.14 8.74
CA ILE A 53 2.70 6.37 10.03
C ILE A 53 3.16 7.84 10.14
N SER A 54 3.72 8.42 9.08
CA SER A 54 4.25 9.79 9.07
C SER A 54 3.20 10.88 9.19
N LEU A 55 1.91 10.58 9.04
CA LEU A 55 0.82 11.52 9.29
C LEU A 55 0.65 11.84 10.79
N PHE A 56 1.25 11.04 11.67
CA PHE A 56 1.16 11.22 13.11
C PHE A 56 2.44 11.82 13.70
N PRO A 57 2.32 12.61 14.81
CA PRO A 57 3.48 13.08 15.56
C PRO A 57 4.35 11.93 16.06
N GLY A 58 5.65 12.16 16.23
CA GLY A 58 6.62 11.13 16.59
C GLY A 58 6.24 10.30 17.82
N GLU A 59 5.67 10.93 18.83
CA GLU A 59 5.19 10.29 20.08
C GLU A 59 4.03 9.30 19.87
N GLN A 60 3.26 9.44 18.79
CA GLN A 60 2.11 8.58 18.49
C GLN A 60 2.43 7.50 17.45
N GLN A 61 3.57 7.58 16.80
CA GLN A 61 3.89 6.70 15.68
C GLN A 61 3.99 5.22 16.08
N ASP A 62 4.42 4.91 17.30
CA ASP A 62 4.51 3.52 17.75
C ASP A 62 3.13 2.89 17.97
N GLU A 63 2.20 3.65 18.51
CA GLU A 63 0.80 3.23 18.63
C GLU A 63 0.19 2.99 17.26
N VAL A 64 0.36 3.94 16.33
CA VAL A 64 -0.13 3.82 14.95
C VAL A 64 0.51 2.65 14.21
N ARG A 65 1.81 2.37 14.40
CA ARG A 65 2.48 1.17 13.87
C ARG A 65 1.81 -0.11 14.37
N SER A 66 1.50 -0.15 15.67
CA SER A 66 0.79 -1.29 16.24
C SER A 66 -0.57 -1.47 15.59
N GLN A 67 -1.38 -0.42 15.50
CA GLN A 67 -2.71 -0.45 14.86
C GLN A 67 -2.62 -0.87 13.39
N VAL A 68 -1.81 -0.18 12.57
CA VAL A 68 -1.61 -0.53 11.15
C VAL A 68 -1.18 -1.99 11.00
N SER A 69 -0.23 -2.46 11.83
CA SER A 69 0.24 -3.84 11.75
C SER A 69 -0.85 -4.88 12.02
N GLN A 70 -1.90 -4.53 12.75
CA GLN A 70 -3.01 -5.43 13.08
C GLN A 70 -4.13 -5.39 12.05
N VAL A 71 -4.50 -4.18 11.59
CA VAL A 71 -5.69 -4.02 10.76
C VAL A 71 -5.41 -4.00 9.26
N LEU A 72 -4.21 -3.59 8.83
CA LEU A 72 -3.84 -3.58 7.42
C LEU A 72 -4.02 -4.97 6.82
N ARG A 73 -4.66 -5.07 5.66
CA ARG A 73 -4.81 -6.32 4.91
C ARG A 73 -3.88 -6.35 3.71
N ALA A 74 -3.94 -5.33 2.88
CA ALA A 74 -3.13 -5.23 1.67
C ALA A 74 -2.89 -3.78 1.29
N VAL A 75 -1.83 -3.54 0.54
CA VAL A 75 -1.58 -2.32 -0.22
C VAL A 75 -1.32 -2.69 -1.66
N ILE A 76 -2.03 -2.04 -2.59
CA ILE A 76 -1.86 -2.23 -4.03
C ILE A 76 -1.55 -0.88 -4.65
N CYS A 77 -0.29 -0.66 -5.05
CA CYS A 77 0.07 0.51 -5.83
C CYS A 77 -0.02 0.16 -7.32
N GLN A 78 -0.74 0.98 -8.06
CA GLN A 78 -1.03 0.74 -9.46
C GLN A 78 -0.43 1.84 -10.33
N ARG A 79 0.17 1.43 -11.45
CA ARG A 79 0.63 2.33 -12.51
C ARG A 79 0.13 1.86 -13.87
N LEU A 80 -0.19 2.81 -14.73
CA LEU A 80 -0.56 2.57 -16.12
C LEU A 80 0.62 2.90 -17.03
N LEU A 81 1.00 1.95 -17.86
CA LEU A 81 1.96 2.14 -18.94
C LEU A 81 1.22 2.18 -20.28
N ARG A 82 1.56 3.14 -21.11
CA ARG A 82 1.08 3.14 -22.48
C ARG A 82 1.83 2.11 -23.30
N TRP A 83 1.09 1.24 -24.00
CA TRP A 83 1.61 0.25 -24.91
C TRP A 83 0.85 0.33 -26.22
N GLU A 84 1.50 0.81 -27.29
CA GLU A 84 0.87 1.06 -28.58
C GLU A 84 -0.42 1.89 -28.44
N THR A 85 -1.58 1.29 -28.73
CA THR A 85 -2.91 1.90 -28.60
C THR A 85 -3.62 1.56 -27.28
N SER A 86 -2.97 0.76 -26.40
CA SER A 86 -3.55 0.23 -25.15
C SER A 86 -2.78 0.69 -23.93
N PHE A 87 -3.26 0.29 -22.73
CA PHE A 87 -2.57 0.48 -21.47
C PHE A 87 -2.30 -0.86 -20.79
N ILE A 88 -1.10 -1.01 -20.22
CA ILE A 88 -0.72 -2.12 -19.38
C ILE A 88 -0.71 -1.64 -17.93
N THR A 89 -1.32 -2.39 -17.05
CA THR A 89 -1.31 -2.10 -15.60
C THR A 89 -0.17 -2.82 -14.92
N ILE A 90 0.69 -2.08 -14.22
CA ILE A 90 1.72 -2.61 -13.33
C ILE A 90 1.24 -2.44 -11.90
N ARG A 91 1.41 -3.47 -11.06
CA ARG A 91 1.00 -3.47 -9.65
C ARG A 91 2.16 -3.87 -8.75
N ASP A 92 2.41 -3.03 -7.75
CA ASP A 92 3.20 -3.36 -6.56
C ASP A 92 2.22 -3.83 -5.49
N ILE A 93 2.34 -5.08 -5.04
CA ILE A 93 1.37 -5.75 -4.18
C ILE A 93 2.06 -6.15 -2.88
N LEU A 94 1.57 -5.62 -1.78
CA LEU A 94 1.96 -5.98 -0.42
C LEU A 94 0.76 -6.57 0.32
N LEU A 95 0.93 -7.76 0.89
CA LEU A 95 -0.02 -8.36 1.83
C LEU A 95 0.55 -8.25 3.25
N ASN A 96 -0.31 -7.95 4.21
CA ASN A 96 0.12 -7.86 5.60
C ASN A 96 0.16 -9.25 6.25
N THR A 97 1.20 -10.02 5.92
CA THR A 97 1.50 -11.28 6.59
C THR A 97 2.05 -11.04 7.99
N ASN A 98 2.12 -12.08 8.83
CA ASN A 98 2.72 -11.96 10.17
C ASN A 98 4.17 -11.42 10.13
N ALA A 99 4.94 -11.79 9.09
CA ALA A 99 6.29 -11.26 8.88
C ALA A 99 6.28 -9.77 8.61
N VAL A 100 5.40 -9.30 7.71
CA VAL A 100 5.23 -7.88 7.37
C VAL A 100 4.74 -7.10 8.59
N ALA A 101 3.72 -7.58 9.29
CA ALA A 101 3.21 -6.97 10.50
C ALA A 101 4.30 -6.79 11.58
N ASN A 102 5.17 -7.79 11.74
CA ASN A 102 6.30 -7.72 12.67
C ASN A 102 7.32 -6.64 12.26
N LEU A 103 7.61 -6.52 10.95
CA LEU A 103 8.52 -5.48 10.44
C LEU A 103 7.95 -4.07 10.66
N ILE A 104 6.64 -3.87 10.44
CA ILE A 104 5.95 -2.60 10.69
C ILE A 104 6.07 -2.22 12.17
N ARG A 105 5.74 -3.12 13.11
CA ARG A 105 5.83 -2.86 14.55
C ARG A 105 7.23 -2.49 15.01
N ASN A 106 8.25 -3.11 14.42
CA ASN A 106 9.65 -2.93 14.82
C ASN A 106 10.39 -1.84 14.03
N ARG A 107 9.71 -0.95 13.33
CA ARG A 107 10.30 0.15 12.53
C ARG A 107 11.27 -0.35 11.46
N LYS A 108 10.99 -1.50 10.86
CA LYS A 108 11.82 -2.17 9.85
C LYS A 108 11.15 -2.22 8.47
N GLU A 109 10.33 -1.23 8.13
CA GLU A 109 9.58 -1.16 6.88
C GLU A 109 10.47 -1.34 5.64
N PRO A 110 11.71 -0.82 5.59
CA PRO A 110 12.56 -1.05 4.43
C PRO A 110 12.83 -2.54 4.12
N GLN A 111 12.77 -3.42 5.13
CA GLN A 111 12.97 -4.86 4.96
C GLN A 111 11.73 -5.57 4.38
N ILE A 112 10.57 -4.91 4.30
CA ILE A 112 9.35 -5.47 3.71
C ILE A 112 9.57 -5.86 2.24
N VAL A 113 10.38 -5.10 1.50
CA VAL A 113 10.70 -5.39 0.09
C VAL A 113 11.23 -6.81 -0.07
N SER A 114 12.13 -7.27 0.80
CA SER A 114 12.67 -8.64 0.75
C SER A 114 11.59 -9.70 0.98
N ILE A 115 10.57 -9.40 1.80
CA ILE A 115 9.44 -10.31 1.98
C ILE A 115 8.55 -10.34 0.72
N GLN A 116 8.31 -9.17 0.11
CA GLN A 116 7.55 -9.10 -1.15
C GLN A 116 8.21 -9.91 -2.28
N GLU A 117 9.55 -9.93 -2.34
CA GLU A 117 10.30 -10.65 -3.36
C GLU A 117 10.25 -12.17 -3.20
N THR A 118 9.99 -12.67 -2.00
CA THR A 118 10.07 -14.09 -1.67
C THR A 118 8.74 -14.78 -1.41
N GLN A 119 7.67 -14.03 -1.14
CA GLN A 119 6.37 -14.59 -0.74
C GLN A 119 5.27 -14.25 -1.76
N ALA A 120 4.97 -15.17 -2.68
CA ALA A 120 3.81 -15.04 -3.56
C ALA A 120 2.48 -15.02 -2.74
N PRO A 121 1.46 -14.27 -3.15
CA PRO A 121 1.35 -13.53 -4.41
C PRO A 121 1.85 -12.08 -4.35
N MET A 122 2.61 -11.67 -3.31
CA MET A 122 3.20 -10.35 -3.23
C MET A 122 4.15 -10.11 -4.41
N LYS A 123 4.29 -8.84 -4.79
CA LYS A 123 5.08 -8.46 -5.95
C LYS A 123 5.60 -7.04 -5.79
N THR A 124 6.90 -6.83 -5.92
CA THR A 124 7.47 -5.48 -6.00
C THR A 124 7.22 -4.86 -7.37
N LEU A 125 7.37 -3.54 -7.46
CA LEU A 125 7.27 -2.83 -8.74
C LEU A 125 8.28 -3.37 -9.76
N GLU A 126 9.51 -3.67 -9.34
CA GLU A 126 10.58 -4.21 -10.17
C GLU A 126 10.23 -5.60 -10.75
N MET A 127 9.64 -6.47 -9.92
CA MET A 127 9.14 -7.78 -10.37
C MET A 127 8.03 -7.61 -11.41
N ALA A 128 7.06 -6.73 -11.15
CA ALA A 128 5.97 -6.45 -12.07
C ALA A 128 6.46 -5.87 -13.42
N VAL A 129 7.47 -5.00 -13.39
CA VAL A 129 8.14 -4.48 -14.58
C VAL A 129 8.85 -5.59 -15.36
N ARG A 130 9.53 -6.51 -14.65
CA ARG A 130 10.21 -7.66 -15.27
C ARG A 130 9.21 -8.57 -15.99
N ASP A 131 8.07 -8.84 -15.36
CA ASP A 131 7.01 -9.66 -15.96
C ASP A 131 6.49 -9.03 -17.26
N VAL A 132 6.25 -7.72 -17.26
CA VAL A 132 5.81 -6.98 -18.46
C VAL A 132 6.88 -7.04 -19.54
N LYS A 133 8.18 -6.88 -19.21
CA LYS A 133 9.26 -7.04 -20.19
C LYS A 133 9.30 -8.43 -20.80
N THR A 134 9.07 -9.46 -19.99
CA THR A 134 9.03 -10.84 -20.46
C THR A 134 7.85 -11.10 -21.40
N GLN A 135 6.70 -10.53 -21.07
CA GLN A 135 5.45 -10.77 -21.81
C GLN A 135 5.33 -9.94 -23.10
N TYR A 136 5.78 -8.67 -23.08
CA TYR A 136 5.54 -7.68 -24.14
C TYR A 136 6.83 -7.20 -24.84
N GLY A 137 8.01 -7.70 -24.44
CA GLY A 137 9.28 -7.26 -24.97
C GLY A 137 9.75 -5.90 -24.42
N SER A 138 10.71 -5.27 -25.11
CA SER A 138 11.31 -4.00 -24.67
C SER A 138 10.32 -2.82 -24.84
N VAL A 139 9.74 -2.35 -23.75
CA VAL A 139 8.86 -1.17 -23.71
C VAL A 139 9.74 0.04 -23.41
N HIS A 140 9.91 0.96 -24.34
CA HIS A 140 10.72 2.18 -24.16
C HIS A 140 10.35 2.98 -22.89
N GLN A 141 9.07 2.99 -22.50
CA GLN A 141 8.58 3.70 -21.31
C GLN A 141 8.93 3.00 -19.99
N LEU A 142 9.33 1.72 -20.01
CA LEU A 142 9.75 0.98 -18.81
C LEU A 142 11.08 1.49 -18.25
N HIS A 143 12.00 1.93 -19.12
CA HIS A 143 13.27 2.55 -18.69
C HIS A 143 13.02 3.88 -17.99
N ALA A 144 12.20 4.75 -18.57
CA ALA A 144 11.87 6.05 -18.00
C ALA A 144 11.18 5.95 -16.61
N LEU A 145 10.35 4.90 -16.40
CA LEU A 145 9.71 4.65 -15.10
C LEU A 145 10.69 4.18 -14.02
N LEU A 146 11.74 3.49 -14.39
CA LEU A 146 12.79 3.05 -13.46
C LEU A 146 13.78 4.19 -13.15
N GLU A 147 14.06 5.05 -14.13
CA GLU A 147 14.98 6.19 -13.99
C GLU A 147 14.37 7.37 -13.21
N GLN A 148 13.06 7.55 -13.22
CA GLN A 148 12.39 8.58 -12.41
C GLN A 148 12.33 8.23 -10.90
N GLN A 149 12.95 7.15 -10.48
CA GLN A 149 12.96 6.66 -9.10
C GLN A 149 14.34 6.68 -8.43
N LEU A 150 15.37 7.16 -9.11
CA LEU A 150 16.69 7.51 -8.57
C LEU A 150 16.75 9.01 -8.25
#